data_c828aad53acbb20598c4095368a0806e
#
_entry.id   c828aad53acbb20598c4095368a0806e
#
_cell.length_a   1.000
_cell.length_b   1.000
_cell.length_c   1.000
_cell.angle_alpha   90.00
_cell.angle_beta   90.00
_cell.angle_gamma   90.00
#
_symmetry.space_group_name_H-M   'P 1'
#
loop_
_entity.id
_entity.type
_entity.pdbx_description
1 polymer ?
#
loop_
_entity_poly.entity_id
_entity_poly.type
_entity_poly.pdbx_seq_one_letter_code
_entity_poly.pdbx_strand_id
1 'polypeptide(L)'
;MKPIVCAALVGVAATFSTAALAKADCPAYPKDEWMKAEDARAKIEAQGSTINKFKVDGNCYEIYGKNKEGKKVEIYYDAKTLAPVKSEIEK
;
A
#
# COMPACT_ATOMS: atom_id res chain seq x y z
N MET A 1 -24.67 16.84 36.71
CA MET A 1 -24.28 16.68 36.29
C MET A 1 -23.62 16.35 35.43
N LYS A 2 -23.40 16.52 35.21
CA LYS A 2 -22.75 16.31 34.51
C LYS A 2 -22.45 15.53 33.70
N PRO A 3 -22.50 15.38 33.47
CA PRO A 3 -22.20 14.56 32.78
C PRO A 3 -21.90 14.55 31.69
N ILE A 4 -22.01 15.00 31.50
CA ILE A 4 -21.79 14.95 30.62
C ILE A 4 -20.91 14.61 29.97
N VAL A 5 -20.76 14.84 29.94
CA VAL A 5 -19.97 14.54 29.36
C VAL A 5 -19.63 13.62 28.76
N CYS A 6 -19.81 13.41 28.69
CA CYS A 6 -19.44 12.48 28.23
C CYS A 6 -19.23 12.10 27.21
N ALA A 7 -19.52 12.52 27.03
CA ALA A 7 -19.30 12.07 26.17
C ALA A 7 -18.64 12.00 25.48
N ALA A 8 -18.65 12.40 25.51
CA ALA A 8 -18.13 12.27 24.80
C ALA A 8 -17.56 11.66 24.23
N LEU A 9 -17.67 11.76 24.23
CA LEU A 9 -17.17 11.26 23.64
C LEU A 9 -16.88 10.55 23.00
N VAL A 10 -17.14 10.77 23.07
CA VAL A 10 -16.98 10.17 22.55
C VAL A 10 -16.55 9.61 21.80
N GLY A 11 -16.79 9.38 21.89
CA GLY A 11 -16.43 8.61 21.10
C GLY A 11 -16.03 8.80 19.87
N VAL A 12 -16.04 9.53 19.70
CA VAL A 12 -15.47 9.83 18.69
C VAL A 12 -14.49 8.94 18.23
N ALA A 13 -13.89 8.36 18.98
CA ALA A 13 -12.84 7.55 18.64
C ALA A 13 -13.14 6.56 17.60
N ALA A 14 -14.28 6.16 17.53
CA ALA A 14 -14.60 5.13 16.61
C ALA A 14 -14.30 5.47 15.21
N THR A 15 -14.33 6.69 14.87
CA THR A 15 -14.16 6.99 13.50
C THR A 15 -12.81 6.73 13.00
N PHE A 16 -11.84 6.65 13.85
CA PHE A 16 -10.55 6.48 13.33
C PHE A 16 -10.24 5.12 12.88
N SER A 17 -10.99 4.17 13.28
CA SER A 17 -10.68 2.83 12.81
C SER A 17 -10.83 2.73 11.32
N THR A 18 -11.64 3.56 10.71
CA THR A 18 -11.72 3.43 9.27
C THR A 18 -10.46 3.86 8.59
N ALA A 19 -9.73 4.76 9.18
CA ALA A 19 -8.49 5.14 8.56
C ALA A 19 -7.51 3.99 8.54
N ALA A 20 -7.61 3.12 9.48
CA ALA A 20 -6.69 2.00 9.49
C ALA A 20 -6.88 1.05 8.33
N LEU A 21 -8.01 1.14 7.65
CA LEU A 21 -8.26 0.29 6.51
C LEU A 21 -7.82 0.93 5.21
N ALA A 22 -7.24 2.09 5.28
CA ALA A 22 -6.86 2.78 4.06
C ALA A 22 -5.76 2.04 3.34
N LYS A 23 -5.78 2.16 2.04
CA LYS A 23 -4.73 1.61 1.23
C LYS A 23 -3.47 2.43 1.38
N ALA A 24 -2.43 2.02 0.72
CA ALA A 24 -1.19 2.74 0.77
C ALA A 24 -1.36 4.12 0.16
N ASP A 25 -0.63 5.07 0.70
CA ASP A 25 -0.73 6.45 0.31
C ASP A 25 0.54 6.83 -0.46
N CYS A 26 0.52 6.63 -1.75
CA CYS A 26 1.66 6.94 -2.60
C CYS A 26 1.60 8.38 -3.08
N PRO A 27 2.76 9.01 -3.28
CA PRO A 27 2.77 10.36 -3.84
C PRO A 27 2.12 10.38 -5.20
N ALA A 28 1.47 11.48 -5.51
CA ALA A 28 0.81 11.64 -6.79
C ALA A 28 1.77 12.31 -7.76
N TYR A 29 2.21 11.58 -8.77
CA TYR A 29 3.04 12.12 -9.81
C TYR A 29 2.27 12.16 -11.12
N PRO A 30 2.60 13.08 -12.04
CA PRO A 30 2.05 12.99 -13.39
C PRO A 30 2.39 11.63 -13.99
N LYS A 31 1.47 11.10 -14.78
CA LYS A 31 1.65 9.76 -15.33
C LYS A 31 2.91 9.61 -16.16
N ASP A 32 3.33 10.67 -16.83
CA ASP A 32 4.53 10.59 -17.64
C ASP A 32 5.81 10.53 -16.80
N GLU A 33 5.70 10.74 -15.49
CA GLU A 33 6.86 10.55 -14.61
C GLU A 33 6.88 9.17 -13.97
N TRP A 34 5.85 8.39 -14.18
CA TRP A 34 5.80 7.04 -13.63
C TRP A 34 6.80 6.15 -14.35
N MET A 35 7.41 5.22 -13.62
CA MET A 35 8.22 4.19 -14.25
C MET A 35 7.30 3.35 -15.12
N LYS A 36 7.77 2.93 -16.28
CA LYS A 36 6.95 2.08 -17.13
C LYS A 36 6.67 0.78 -16.43
N ALA A 37 5.46 0.27 -16.62
CA ALA A 37 5.05 -0.94 -15.91
C ALA A 37 6.00 -2.10 -16.17
N GLU A 38 6.45 -2.28 -17.41
CA GLU A 38 7.34 -3.39 -17.71
C GLU A 38 8.69 -3.22 -17.04
N ASP A 39 9.19 -1.98 -16.92
CA ASP A 39 10.43 -1.74 -16.21
C ASP A 39 10.25 -1.97 -14.72
N ALA A 40 9.12 -1.57 -14.17
CA ALA A 40 8.83 -1.79 -12.77
C ALA A 40 8.76 -3.28 -12.46
N ARG A 41 8.10 -4.05 -13.33
CA ARG A 41 8.05 -5.50 -13.14
C ARG A 41 9.44 -6.10 -13.14
N ALA A 42 10.24 -5.70 -14.09
CA ALA A 42 11.59 -6.27 -14.22
C ALA A 42 12.43 -5.97 -12.98
N LYS A 43 12.31 -4.75 -12.46
CA LYS A 43 13.08 -4.41 -11.28
C LYS A 43 12.62 -5.16 -10.05
N ILE A 44 11.31 -5.33 -9.90
CA ILE A 44 10.76 -6.07 -8.77
C ILE A 44 11.20 -7.53 -8.86
N GLU A 45 11.14 -8.10 -10.04
CA GLU A 45 11.58 -9.50 -10.20
C GLU A 45 13.06 -9.65 -9.98
N ALA A 46 13.85 -8.66 -10.36
CA ALA A 46 15.29 -8.70 -10.14
C ALA A 46 15.64 -8.69 -8.65
N GLN A 47 14.73 -8.20 -7.83
CA GLN A 47 14.94 -8.23 -6.38
C GLN A 47 14.60 -9.58 -5.76
N GLY A 48 14.15 -10.52 -6.57
CA GLY A 48 13.86 -11.86 -6.09
C GLY A 48 12.39 -12.15 -5.89
N SER A 49 11.52 -11.20 -6.20
CA SER A 49 10.09 -11.42 -6.03
C SER A 49 9.50 -12.07 -7.27
N THR A 50 8.46 -12.86 -7.07
CA THR A 50 7.66 -13.41 -8.14
C THR A 50 6.36 -12.64 -8.19
N ILE A 51 5.96 -12.17 -9.35
CA ILE A 51 4.75 -11.38 -9.48
C ILE A 51 3.64 -12.24 -10.05
N ASN A 52 2.55 -12.39 -9.30
CA ASN A 52 1.37 -13.08 -9.77
C ASN A 52 0.37 -12.11 -10.36
N LYS A 53 0.30 -10.91 -9.82
CA LYS A 53 -0.61 -9.87 -10.31
C LYS A 53 0.07 -8.53 -10.13
N PHE A 54 -0.02 -7.70 -11.16
CA PHE A 54 0.55 -6.36 -11.13
C PHE A 54 -0.56 -5.40 -11.52
N LYS A 55 -0.78 -4.37 -10.71
CA LYS A 55 -1.84 -3.45 -11.04
C LYS A 55 -1.54 -2.05 -10.51
N VAL A 56 -2.35 -1.11 -10.92
CA VAL A 56 -2.29 0.26 -10.43
C VAL A 56 -3.41 0.42 -9.41
N ASP A 57 -3.07 0.95 -8.26
CA ASP A 57 -4.05 1.23 -7.24
C ASP A 57 -3.83 2.66 -6.77
N GLY A 58 -4.69 3.57 -7.21
CA GLY A 58 -4.53 4.97 -6.92
C GLY A 58 -3.26 5.49 -7.55
N ASN A 59 -2.35 5.97 -6.73
CA ASN A 59 -1.08 6.48 -7.20
C ASN A 59 0.06 5.51 -6.99
N CYS A 60 -0.25 4.24 -6.73
CA CYS A 60 0.73 3.22 -6.45
C CYS A 60 0.76 2.16 -7.53
N TYR A 61 1.90 1.53 -7.72
CA TYR A 61 1.94 0.22 -8.34
C TYR A 61 1.80 -0.80 -7.22
N GLU A 62 0.98 -1.79 -7.45
CA GLU A 62 0.72 -2.81 -6.44
C GLU A 62 0.97 -4.18 -7.02
N ILE A 63 1.64 -5.04 -6.28
CA ILE A 63 1.80 -6.43 -6.69
C ILE A 63 1.25 -7.38 -5.66
N TYR A 64 0.79 -8.51 -6.16
CA TYR A 64 0.53 -9.69 -5.36
C TYR A 64 1.50 -10.73 -5.89
N GLY A 65 2.20 -11.39 -5.01
CA GLY A 65 3.16 -12.39 -5.45
C GLY A 65 3.84 -13.03 -4.27
N LYS A 66 5.10 -13.40 -4.48
CA LYS A 66 5.90 -14.02 -3.43
C LYS A 66 7.23 -13.31 -3.34
N ASN A 67 7.74 -13.21 -2.12
CA ASN A 67 9.08 -12.66 -1.93
C ASN A 67 10.12 -13.75 -2.17
N LYS A 68 11.38 -13.42 -2.02
CA LYS A 68 12.44 -14.38 -2.32
C LYS A 68 12.47 -15.53 -1.35
N GLU A 69 11.82 -15.41 -0.19
CA GLU A 69 11.67 -16.52 0.73
C GLU A 69 10.47 -17.39 0.41
N GLY A 70 9.73 -17.07 -0.65
CA GLY A 70 8.57 -17.86 -1.04
C GLY A 70 7.30 -17.53 -0.31
N LYS A 71 7.29 -16.46 0.47
CA LYS A 71 6.09 -16.08 1.21
C LYS A 71 5.21 -15.18 0.37
N LYS A 72 3.92 -15.33 0.49
CA LYS A 72 2.98 -14.48 -0.23
C LYS A 72 3.04 -13.07 0.28
N VAL A 73 3.08 -12.12 -0.62
CA VAL A 73 3.16 -10.71 -0.26
C VAL A 73 2.20 -9.89 -1.09
N GLU A 74 1.80 -8.78 -0.51
CA GLU A 74 1.10 -7.72 -1.21
C GLU A 74 1.91 -6.46 -0.94
N ILE A 75 2.41 -5.82 -1.98
CA ILE A 75 3.31 -4.68 -1.80
C ILE A 75 2.86 -3.55 -2.69
N TYR A 76 2.85 -2.34 -2.13
CA TYR A 76 2.56 -1.12 -2.85
C TYR A 76 3.85 -0.35 -3.00
N TYR A 77 4.09 0.15 -4.19
CA TYR A 77 5.31 0.87 -4.53
C TYR A 77 4.99 2.26 -5.01
N ASP A 78 5.88 3.20 -4.70
CA ASP A 78 5.89 4.51 -5.32
C ASP A 78 6.04 4.32 -6.83
N ALA A 79 5.16 4.92 -7.61
CA ALA A 79 5.11 4.64 -9.04
C ALA A 79 6.29 5.22 -9.79
N LYS A 80 6.97 6.19 -9.21
CA LYS A 80 8.11 6.81 -9.88
C LYS A 80 9.42 6.16 -9.48
N THR A 81 9.59 5.90 -8.18
CA THR A 81 10.88 5.45 -7.68
C THR A 81 10.92 3.97 -7.35
N LEU A 82 9.76 3.34 -7.25
CA LEU A 82 9.61 1.96 -6.79
C LEU A 82 10.04 1.75 -5.35
N ALA A 83 10.06 2.82 -4.56
CA ALA A 83 10.27 2.64 -3.14
C ALA A 83 9.04 1.95 -2.55
N PRO A 84 9.19 0.91 -1.74
CA PRO A 84 8.04 0.28 -1.11
C PRO A 84 7.37 1.25 -0.14
N VAL A 85 6.06 1.39 -0.27
CA VAL A 85 5.30 2.28 0.60
C VAL A 85 4.57 1.46 1.67
N LYS A 86 4.09 0.30 1.29
CA LYS A 86 3.40 -0.58 2.22
C LYS A 86 3.64 -2.00 1.78
N SER A 87 3.88 -2.88 2.73
CA SER A 87 4.17 -4.27 2.43
C SER A 87 3.48 -5.14 3.45
N GLU A 88 2.75 -6.15 3.00
CA GLU A 88 2.12 -7.11 3.87
C GLU A 88 2.57 -8.50 3.46
N ILE A 89 2.97 -9.28 4.44
CA ILE A 89 3.42 -10.65 4.22
C ILE A 89 2.43 -11.56 4.87
N GLU A 90 1.91 -12.51 4.10
CA GLU A 90 0.99 -13.49 4.64
C GLU A 90 1.76 -14.63 5.28
N LYS A 91 1.23 -15.13 6.35
CA LYS A 91 1.88 -16.22 7.07
C LYS A 91 1.44 -17.59 6.60
#